data_279bb763deac90fa559374e01c63da78
#
_entry.id   279bb763deac90fa559374e01c63da78
#
_cell.length_a   1.000
_cell.length_b   1.000
_cell.length_c   1.000
_cell.angle_alpha   90.00
_cell.angle_beta   90.00
_cell.angle_gamma   90.00
#
_symmetry.space_group_name_H-M   'P 1'
#
loop_
_entity.id
_entity.type
_entity.pdbx_description
1 polymer ?
#
loop_
_entity_poly.entity_id
_entity_poly.type
_entity_poly.pdbx_seq_one_letter_code
_entity_poly.pdbx_strand_id
1 'polypeptide(L)'
;MGPKVSEVIDDLKFYLKYLKGMGVESLLFPLPSKSTLKEVRTELGDCRRCKLHRTRKTLVFGEGNEKAILMLVGEGPGYEEDVQGRPFVGKAGQLLTRILQSIHLEREEVYIANIIKCRPPQNRNPESDEISACHPFLLRQIQVIQPKIICALGTFAAQSLLQTGEKISALRGKIFDLHGIRVIPTYHPAFLLRNPERKKEVWEDMKRIAAWLKEFADPVYSVGKCNR
;
A
#
# COMPACT_ATOMS: atom_id res chain seq x y z
N MET A 1 20.91 36.84 -5.28
CA MET A 1 19.58 36.53 -4.72
C MET A 1 19.03 35.35 -5.50
N GLY A 2 18.77 34.21 -4.89
CA GLY A 2 18.15 33.08 -5.58
C GLY A 2 16.66 33.32 -5.86
N PRO A 3 16.05 32.58 -6.80
CA PRO A 3 14.63 32.73 -7.12
C PRO A 3 13.76 32.51 -5.87
N LYS A 4 12.67 33.26 -5.77
CA LYS A 4 11.72 33.09 -4.66
C LYS A 4 11.04 31.73 -4.80
N VAL A 5 10.76 31.07 -3.68
CA VAL A 5 10.11 29.75 -3.65
C VAL A 5 8.80 29.73 -4.48
N SER A 6 8.04 30.85 -4.48
CA SER A 6 6.84 31.01 -5.29
C SER A 6 7.10 30.95 -6.80
N GLU A 7 8.18 31.56 -7.27
CA GLU A 7 8.56 31.55 -8.69
C GLU A 7 8.93 30.13 -9.14
N VAL A 8 9.69 29.40 -8.32
CA VAL A 8 10.05 28.00 -8.61
C VAL A 8 8.81 27.09 -8.65
N ILE A 9 7.82 27.34 -7.78
CA ILE A 9 6.57 26.58 -7.78
C ILE A 9 5.75 26.86 -9.04
N ASP A 10 5.69 28.11 -9.49
CA ASP A 10 4.92 28.47 -10.66
C ASP A 10 5.58 27.99 -11.96
N ASP A 11 6.90 28.03 -12.06
CA ASP A 11 7.66 27.42 -13.14
C ASP A 11 7.45 25.90 -13.20
N LEU A 12 7.47 25.23 -12.05
CA LEU A 12 7.23 23.79 -11.97
C LEU A 12 5.79 23.42 -12.42
N LYS A 13 4.78 24.20 -12.00
CA LYS A 13 3.40 24.02 -12.45
C LYS A 13 3.26 24.21 -13.97
N PHE A 14 3.91 25.23 -14.53
CA PHE A 14 3.91 25.47 -15.95
C PHE A 14 4.53 24.30 -16.72
N TYR A 15 5.69 23.80 -16.26
CA TYR A 15 6.38 22.68 -16.87
C TYR A 15 5.58 21.37 -16.80
N LEU A 16 4.94 21.10 -15.66
CA LEU A 16 4.04 19.95 -15.49
C LEU A 16 2.82 20.03 -16.43
N LYS A 17 2.24 21.21 -16.61
CA LYS A 17 1.13 21.43 -17.55
C LYS A 17 1.58 21.23 -19.01
N TYR A 18 2.77 21.67 -19.37
CA TYR A 18 3.38 21.46 -20.68
C TYR A 18 3.59 19.96 -20.96
N LEU A 19 4.19 19.24 -20.03
CA LEU A 19 4.41 17.78 -20.14
C LEU A 19 3.07 17.01 -20.28
N LYS A 20 2.05 17.40 -19.52
CA LYS A 20 0.71 16.84 -19.65
C LYS A 20 0.10 17.08 -21.04
N GLY A 21 0.34 18.27 -21.62
CA GLY A 21 -0.07 18.60 -22.98
C GLY A 21 0.62 17.76 -24.06
N MET A 22 1.81 17.23 -23.77
CA MET A 22 2.55 16.31 -24.65
C MET A 22 2.20 14.82 -24.43
N GLY A 23 1.16 14.51 -23.64
CA GLY A 23 0.74 13.13 -23.37
C GLY A 23 1.52 12.42 -22.27
N VAL A 24 2.34 13.16 -21.49
CA VAL A 24 3.02 12.58 -20.32
C VAL A 24 2.03 12.52 -19.17
N GLU A 25 1.47 11.35 -18.92
CA GLU A 25 0.45 11.15 -17.87
C GLU A 25 1.05 11.03 -16.46
N SER A 26 2.32 10.65 -16.35
CA SER A 26 3.02 10.56 -15.06
C SER A 26 4.51 10.85 -15.21
N LEU A 27 5.07 11.56 -14.23
CA LEU A 27 6.52 11.71 -14.07
C LEU A 27 6.97 10.76 -12.96
N LEU A 28 7.72 9.74 -13.34
CA LEU A 28 8.46 8.94 -12.38
C LEU A 28 9.71 9.74 -12.00
N PHE A 29 9.67 10.46 -10.88
CA PHE A 29 10.90 10.93 -10.26
C PHE A 29 11.61 9.70 -9.68
N PRO A 30 12.80 9.33 -10.15
CA PRO A 30 13.59 8.35 -9.44
C PRO A 30 13.87 8.95 -8.08
N LEU A 31 13.25 8.41 -7.04
CA LEU A 31 13.69 8.70 -5.69
C LEU A 31 15.15 8.22 -5.58
N PRO A 32 15.99 8.89 -4.75
CA PRO A 32 17.36 8.50 -4.61
C PRO A 32 17.45 7.00 -4.37
N SER A 33 18.22 6.31 -5.17
CA SER A 33 18.25 4.87 -5.40
C SER A 33 18.69 4.01 -4.20
N LYS A 34 18.68 4.55 -2.98
CA LYS A 34 19.16 3.89 -1.75
C LYS A 34 18.36 4.27 -0.49
N SER A 35 17.09 4.68 -0.59
CA SER A 35 16.27 4.84 0.62
C SER A 35 16.05 3.48 1.28
N THR A 36 16.14 3.45 2.61
CA THR A 36 15.81 2.28 3.45
C THR A 36 14.48 2.52 4.15
N LEU A 37 13.80 1.45 4.57
CA LEU A 37 12.59 1.60 5.41
C LEU A 37 12.89 2.34 6.71
N LYS A 38 14.10 2.20 7.24
CA LYS A 38 14.55 2.95 8.42
C LYS A 38 14.56 4.45 8.17
N GLU A 39 15.06 4.89 7.02
CA GLU A 39 15.05 6.32 6.65
C GLU A 39 13.62 6.84 6.43
N VAL A 40 12.76 6.08 5.74
CA VAL A 40 11.33 6.43 5.59
C VAL A 40 10.64 6.55 6.94
N ARG A 41 10.94 5.66 7.88
CA ARG A 41 10.40 5.69 9.23
C ARG A 41 10.93 6.87 10.04
N THR A 42 12.21 7.18 9.91
CA THR A 42 12.85 8.33 10.57
C THR A 42 12.25 9.64 10.09
N GLU A 43 12.03 9.80 8.78
CA GLU A 43 11.40 10.99 8.21
C GLU A 43 9.92 11.11 8.60
N LEU A 44 9.20 9.99 8.69
CA LEU A 44 7.84 9.98 9.20
C LEU A 44 7.82 10.49 10.65
N GLY A 45 8.73 10.01 11.50
CA GLY A 45 8.95 10.46 12.87
C GLY A 45 7.65 10.45 13.69
N ASP A 46 7.50 11.40 14.62
CA ASP A 46 6.22 11.71 15.28
C ASP A 46 5.37 12.59 14.34
N CYS A 47 4.88 11.99 13.27
CA CYS A 47 4.20 12.67 12.17
C CYS A 47 3.01 13.52 12.64
N ARG A 48 2.99 14.81 12.27
CA ARG A 48 1.89 15.76 12.56
C ARG A 48 1.30 16.37 11.28
N ARG A 49 1.43 15.70 10.13
CA ARG A 49 1.04 16.23 8.81
C ARG A 49 -0.47 16.25 8.56
N CYS A 50 -1.26 15.52 9.35
CA CYS A 50 -2.72 15.54 9.29
C CYS A 50 -3.33 15.50 10.70
N LYS A 51 -4.62 15.78 10.83
CA LYS A 51 -5.36 15.86 12.10
C LYS A 51 -5.36 14.58 12.94
N LEU A 52 -5.11 13.41 12.35
CA LEU A 52 -5.09 12.12 13.05
C LEU A 52 -4.00 12.02 14.12
N HIS A 53 -2.95 12.85 14.03
CA HIS A 53 -1.90 12.88 15.05
C HIS A 53 -2.41 13.25 16.45
N ARG A 54 -3.55 13.95 16.54
CA ARG A 54 -4.13 14.41 17.81
C ARG A 54 -4.84 13.30 18.58
N THR A 55 -5.26 12.24 17.91
CA THR A 55 -6.13 11.21 18.48
C THR A 55 -5.52 9.81 18.48
N ARG A 56 -4.45 9.56 17.70
CA ARG A 56 -3.73 8.28 17.75
C ARG A 56 -3.01 8.09 19.09
N LYS A 57 -2.87 6.84 19.50
CA LYS A 57 -1.96 6.46 20.60
C LYS A 57 -0.56 6.21 20.06
N THR A 58 -0.47 5.41 18.99
CA THR A 58 0.81 5.09 18.35
C THR A 58 0.70 5.23 16.83
N LEU A 59 1.86 5.38 16.19
CA LEU A 59 1.97 5.38 14.74
C LEU A 59 2.23 3.95 14.25
N VAL A 60 1.40 3.47 13.32
CA VAL A 60 1.49 2.13 12.75
C VAL A 60 2.17 2.22 11.39
N PHE A 61 3.49 2.08 11.38
CA PHE A 61 4.28 2.25 10.15
C PHE A 61 4.05 1.15 9.11
N GLY A 62 4.04 -0.09 9.58
CA GLY A 62 4.04 -1.32 8.81
C GLY A 62 5.05 -2.29 9.39
N GLU A 63 4.95 -3.58 9.03
CA GLU A 63 5.85 -4.64 9.51
C GLU A 63 5.99 -5.77 8.50
N GLY A 64 7.05 -6.57 8.65
CA GLY A 64 7.31 -7.77 7.86
C GLY A 64 8.65 -7.72 7.15
N ASN A 65 8.78 -8.53 6.10
CA ASN A 65 10.02 -8.66 5.34
C ASN A 65 10.25 -7.43 4.44
N GLU A 66 11.36 -6.74 4.64
CA GLU A 66 11.74 -5.57 3.80
C GLU A 66 12.08 -5.95 2.35
N LYS A 67 12.24 -7.26 2.05
CA LYS A 67 12.46 -7.80 0.71
C LYS A 67 11.28 -8.67 0.25
N ALA A 68 10.09 -8.43 0.79
CA ALA A 68 8.90 -9.23 0.49
C ALA A 68 8.54 -9.17 -0.99
N ILE A 69 8.24 -10.32 -1.59
CA ILE A 69 7.65 -10.41 -2.93
C ILE A 69 6.19 -9.97 -2.90
N LEU A 70 5.48 -10.25 -1.79
CA LEU A 70 4.08 -9.86 -1.57
C LEU A 70 3.98 -8.78 -0.50
N MET A 71 3.34 -7.67 -0.85
CA MET A 71 2.94 -6.62 0.08
C MET A 71 1.43 -6.59 0.22
N LEU A 72 0.93 -6.54 1.46
CA LEU A 72 -0.48 -6.35 1.74
C LEU A 72 -0.71 -4.91 2.20
N VAL A 73 -1.67 -4.23 1.58
CA VAL A 73 -2.00 -2.85 1.89
C VAL A 73 -3.45 -2.74 2.31
N GLY A 74 -3.67 -2.37 3.56
CA GLY A 74 -5.00 -2.10 4.12
C GLY A 74 -5.36 -0.61 4.15
N GLU A 75 -6.45 -0.29 4.78
CA GLU A 75 -6.99 1.07 4.90
C GLU A 75 -6.27 1.88 5.97
N GLY A 76 -6.35 1.46 7.21
CA GLY A 76 -5.79 2.17 8.34
C GLY A 76 -5.82 1.35 9.63
N PRO A 77 -5.14 1.80 10.70
CA PRO A 77 -5.13 1.14 11.99
C PRO A 77 -6.51 1.15 12.67
N GLY A 78 -6.89 0.03 13.27
CA GLY A 78 -7.97 -0.06 14.24
C GLY A 78 -7.49 0.21 15.67
N TYR A 79 -8.33 -0.09 16.65
CA TYR A 79 -8.02 0.15 18.06
C TYR A 79 -6.81 -0.66 18.56
N GLU A 80 -6.78 -1.95 18.27
CA GLU A 80 -5.69 -2.83 18.72
C GLU A 80 -4.36 -2.48 18.06
N GLU A 81 -4.40 -2.09 16.78
CA GLU A 81 -3.25 -1.64 16.02
C GLU A 81 -2.70 -0.32 16.59
N ASP A 82 -3.58 0.60 16.96
CA ASP A 82 -3.23 1.89 17.55
C ASP A 82 -2.61 1.74 18.95
N VAL A 83 -3.03 0.72 19.71
CA VAL A 83 -2.45 0.41 21.02
C VAL A 83 -1.07 -0.24 20.88
N GLN A 84 -0.93 -1.18 19.93
CA GLN A 84 0.28 -2.00 19.80
C GLN A 84 1.34 -1.41 18.85
N GLY A 85 0.98 -0.43 18.01
CA GLY A 85 1.86 0.13 16.98
C GLY A 85 2.15 -0.84 15.82
N ARG A 86 1.37 -1.93 15.69
CA ARG A 86 1.55 -2.98 14.69
C ARG A 86 0.33 -3.11 13.79
N PRO A 87 0.50 -3.33 12.46
CA PRO A 87 -0.63 -3.46 11.54
C PRO A 87 -1.32 -4.82 11.69
N PHE A 88 -2.63 -4.86 11.55
CA PHE A 88 -3.43 -6.09 11.50
C PHE A 88 -3.17 -7.05 12.67
N VAL A 89 -3.37 -6.60 13.90
CA VAL A 89 -3.25 -7.41 15.14
C VAL A 89 -4.60 -7.73 15.79
N GLY A 90 -5.64 -6.92 15.54
CA GLY A 90 -6.99 -7.17 16.02
C GLY A 90 -7.70 -8.33 15.29
N LYS A 91 -9.01 -8.50 15.48
CA LYS A 91 -9.81 -9.59 14.88
C LYS A 91 -9.66 -9.69 13.37
N ALA A 92 -9.64 -8.57 12.66
CA ALA A 92 -9.41 -8.53 11.22
C ALA A 92 -8.00 -9.00 10.85
N GLY A 93 -7.00 -8.63 11.65
CA GLY A 93 -5.61 -9.07 11.49
C GLY A 93 -5.43 -10.57 11.73
N GLN A 94 -6.07 -11.12 12.75
CA GLN A 94 -6.08 -12.57 12.99
C GLN A 94 -6.69 -13.34 11.81
N LEU A 95 -7.74 -12.78 11.20
CA LEU A 95 -8.30 -13.39 9.98
C LEU A 95 -7.31 -13.28 8.82
N LEU A 96 -6.62 -12.15 8.66
CA LEU A 96 -5.58 -11.99 7.64
C LEU A 96 -4.46 -13.02 7.82
N THR A 97 -4.00 -13.25 9.04
CA THR A 97 -3.00 -14.30 9.33
C THR A 97 -3.48 -15.68 8.87
N ARG A 98 -4.72 -16.05 9.18
CA ARG A 98 -5.29 -17.33 8.70
C ARG A 98 -5.43 -17.39 7.17
N ILE A 99 -5.73 -16.26 6.53
CA ILE A 99 -5.78 -16.16 5.05
C ILE A 99 -4.38 -16.41 4.48
N LEU A 100 -3.33 -15.80 5.02
CA LEU A 100 -1.95 -16.03 4.59
C LEU A 100 -1.55 -17.50 4.78
N GLN A 101 -1.81 -18.07 5.94
CA GLN A 101 -1.51 -19.47 6.24
C GLN A 101 -2.23 -20.45 5.29
N SER A 102 -3.41 -20.09 4.82
CA SER A 102 -4.15 -20.92 3.84
C SER A 102 -3.44 -21.03 2.47
N ILE A 103 -2.49 -20.15 2.19
CA ILE A 103 -1.63 -20.19 0.99
C ILE A 103 -0.17 -20.45 1.37
N HIS A 104 0.08 -21.02 2.56
CA HIS A 104 1.39 -21.40 3.08
C HIS A 104 2.37 -20.23 3.23
N LEU A 105 1.88 -19.06 3.67
CA LEU A 105 2.69 -17.89 4.01
C LEU A 105 2.52 -17.52 5.48
N GLU A 106 3.65 -17.15 6.10
CA GLU A 106 3.64 -16.52 7.41
C GLU A 106 3.73 -14.99 7.29
N ARG A 107 3.40 -14.29 8.37
CA ARG A 107 3.40 -12.81 8.38
C ARG A 107 4.78 -12.21 8.13
N GLU A 108 5.80 -12.90 8.59
CA GLU A 108 7.22 -12.53 8.49
C GLU A 108 7.77 -12.65 7.06
N GLU A 109 7.09 -13.36 6.17
CA GLU A 109 7.49 -13.53 4.76
C GLU A 109 6.93 -12.42 3.86
N VAL A 110 5.89 -11.74 4.30
CA VAL A 110 5.22 -10.65 3.58
C VAL A 110 5.48 -9.31 4.24
N TYR A 111 5.17 -8.21 3.56
CA TYR A 111 5.13 -6.89 4.20
C TYR A 111 3.70 -6.40 4.32
N ILE A 112 3.31 -5.93 5.50
CA ILE A 112 1.96 -5.49 5.79
C ILE A 112 1.97 -4.01 6.16
N ALA A 113 1.18 -3.21 5.45
CA ALA A 113 1.04 -1.78 5.70
C ALA A 113 -0.42 -1.32 5.50
N ASN A 114 -0.66 -0.04 5.76
CA ASN A 114 -1.93 0.63 5.49
C ASN A 114 -1.69 1.92 4.69
N ILE A 115 -2.73 2.45 4.03
CA ILE A 115 -2.68 3.75 3.35
C ILE A 115 -2.39 4.86 4.36
N ILE A 116 -3.11 4.86 5.49
CA ILE A 116 -2.86 5.79 6.60
C ILE A 116 -2.16 5.08 7.77
N LYS A 117 -1.29 5.82 8.48
CA LYS A 117 -0.46 5.26 9.57
C LYS A 117 -1.02 5.56 10.96
N CYS A 118 -2.10 6.31 11.04
CA CYS A 118 -2.75 6.73 12.29
C CYS A 118 -4.20 6.28 12.28
N ARG A 119 -4.73 5.91 13.45
CA ARG A 119 -6.11 5.49 13.62
C ARG A 119 -7.07 6.67 13.51
N PRO A 120 -8.10 6.64 12.63
CA PRO A 120 -9.18 7.61 12.64
C PRO A 120 -10.07 7.46 13.88
N PRO A 121 -10.63 8.57 14.42
CA PRO A 121 -11.58 8.51 15.54
C PRO A 121 -12.72 7.51 15.27
N GLN A 122 -13.03 6.68 16.28
CA GLN A 122 -14.10 5.67 16.20
C GLN A 122 -13.98 4.68 15.02
N ASN A 123 -12.78 4.52 14.46
CA ASN A 123 -12.50 3.72 13.26
C ASN A 123 -13.36 4.13 12.05
N ARG A 124 -13.63 5.44 11.89
CA ARG A 124 -14.29 5.94 10.68
C ARG A 124 -13.39 5.75 9.46
N ASN A 125 -13.97 5.84 8.30
CA ASN A 125 -13.19 5.87 7.06
C ASN A 125 -12.22 7.06 7.05
N PRO A 126 -11.05 6.91 6.42
CA PRO A 126 -10.10 8.00 6.26
C PRO A 126 -10.66 9.07 5.32
N GLU A 127 -10.35 10.33 5.60
CA GLU A 127 -10.71 11.46 4.76
C GLU A 127 -9.61 11.72 3.70
N SER A 128 -9.97 12.42 2.63
CA SER A 128 -9.06 12.64 1.50
C SER A 128 -7.77 13.38 1.87
N ASP A 129 -7.86 14.37 2.77
CA ASP A 129 -6.71 15.10 3.30
C ASP A 129 -5.77 14.20 4.12
N GLU A 130 -6.33 13.26 4.88
CA GLU A 130 -5.58 12.28 5.68
C GLU A 130 -4.85 11.27 4.78
N ILE A 131 -5.52 10.80 3.73
CA ILE A 131 -4.91 9.93 2.72
C ILE A 131 -3.79 10.69 2.00
N SER A 132 -4.06 11.88 1.49
CA SER A 132 -3.08 12.69 0.74
C SER A 132 -1.83 12.98 1.55
N ALA A 133 -1.96 13.28 2.85
CA ALA A 133 -0.83 13.53 3.73
C ALA A 133 0.01 12.27 4.02
N CYS A 134 -0.60 11.09 3.97
CA CYS A 134 0.04 9.83 4.36
C CYS A 134 0.53 8.99 3.17
N HIS A 135 -0.12 9.12 2.01
CA HIS A 135 0.15 8.36 0.78
C HIS A 135 1.61 8.41 0.31
N PRO A 136 2.35 9.55 0.37
CA PRO A 136 3.75 9.59 -0.03
C PRO A 136 4.63 8.59 0.75
N PHE A 137 4.33 8.33 2.01
CA PHE A 137 5.07 7.35 2.82
C PHE A 137 4.79 5.90 2.40
N LEU A 138 3.54 5.58 2.00
CA LEU A 138 3.22 4.28 1.43
C LEU A 138 3.95 4.07 0.10
N LEU A 139 3.94 5.06 -0.79
CA LEU A 139 4.66 4.97 -2.06
C LEU A 139 6.17 4.73 -1.84
N ARG A 140 6.77 5.42 -0.88
CA ARG A 140 8.17 5.21 -0.53
C ARG A 140 8.42 3.81 0.06
N GLN A 141 7.51 3.29 0.88
CA GLN A 141 7.61 1.90 1.33
C GLN A 141 7.58 0.92 0.16
N ILE A 142 6.67 1.11 -0.80
CA ILE A 142 6.58 0.29 -2.02
C ILE A 142 7.88 0.38 -2.82
N GLN A 143 8.44 1.57 -2.98
CA GLN A 143 9.70 1.79 -3.72
C GLN A 143 10.91 1.16 -3.05
N VAL A 144 10.98 1.15 -1.72
CA VAL A 144 12.08 0.52 -0.96
C VAL A 144 11.98 -0.99 -1.02
N ILE A 145 10.78 -1.53 -0.79
CA ILE A 145 10.52 -2.97 -0.75
C ILE A 145 10.55 -3.59 -2.15
N GLN A 146 10.10 -2.85 -3.17
CA GLN A 146 9.97 -3.30 -4.56
C GLN A 146 9.24 -4.65 -4.68
N PRO A 147 8.04 -4.79 -4.08
CA PRO A 147 7.29 -6.02 -4.15
C PRO A 147 6.95 -6.33 -5.61
N LYS A 148 6.75 -7.60 -5.93
CA LYS A 148 6.26 -8.02 -7.26
C LYS A 148 4.74 -8.06 -7.30
N ILE A 149 4.12 -8.21 -6.13
CA ILE A 149 2.68 -8.33 -5.96
C ILE A 149 2.23 -7.42 -4.82
N ILE A 150 1.17 -6.66 -5.03
CA ILE A 150 0.46 -5.94 -3.97
C ILE A 150 -0.96 -6.49 -3.89
N CYS A 151 -1.36 -6.97 -2.70
CA CYS A 151 -2.73 -7.30 -2.39
C CYS A 151 -3.40 -6.08 -1.71
N ALA A 152 -4.31 -5.41 -2.42
CA ALA A 152 -5.03 -4.25 -1.90
C ALA A 152 -6.28 -4.71 -1.15
N LEU A 153 -6.29 -4.52 0.18
CA LEU A 153 -7.34 -5.00 1.08
C LEU A 153 -8.44 -3.95 1.26
N GLY A 154 -9.53 -4.10 0.52
CA GLY A 154 -10.71 -3.22 0.60
C GLY A 154 -10.70 -2.03 -0.35
N THR A 155 -11.80 -1.27 -0.31
CA THR A 155 -12.07 -0.18 -1.26
C THR A 155 -11.01 0.91 -1.19
N PHE A 156 -10.70 1.43 -0.01
CA PHE A 156 -9.78 2.57 0.15
C PHE A 156 -8.36 2.23 -0.30
N ALA A 157 -7.88 1.01 0.02
CA ALA A 157 -6.56 0.56 -0.43
C ALA A 157 -6.51 0.45 -1.95
N ALA A 158 -7.52 -0.17 -2.57
CA ALA A 158 -7.60 -0.32 -4.01
C ALA A 158 -7.70 1.05 -4.72
N GLN A 159 -8.60 1.93 -4.27
CA GLN A 159 -8.78 3.25 -4.85
C GLN A 159 -7.53 4.13 -4.74
N SER A 160 -6.86 4.11 -3.59
CA SER A 160 -5.66 4.89 -3.36
C SER A 160 -4.48 4.44 -4.24
N LEU A 161 -4.29 3.12 -4.39
CA LEU A 161 -3.20 2.57 -5.20
C LEU A 161 -3.46 2.70 -6.70
N LEU A 162 -4.70 2.49 -7.14
CA LEU A 162 -5.08 2.50 -8.56
C LEU A 162 -5.59 3.86 -9.05
N GLN A 163 -5.68 4.86 -8.15
CA GLN A 163 -6.18 6.20 -8.43
C GLN A 163 -7.55 6.19 -9.16
N THR A 164 -8.47 5.37 -8.66
CA THR A 164 -9.82 5.19 -9.22
C THR A 164 -10.90 5.46 -8.19
N GLY A 165 -12.11 5.81 -8.63
CA GLY A 165 -13.31 5.92 -7.79
C GLY A 165 -14.16 4.64 -7.73
N GLU A 166 -13.75 3.56 -8.40
CA GLU A 166 -14.54 2.34 -8.49
C GLU A 166 -14.65 1.61 -7.14
N LYS A 167 -15.79 0.93 -6.93
CA LYS A 167 -16.04 0.12 -5.73
C LYS A 167 -15.24 -1.18 -5.79
N ILE A 168 -14.90 -1.72 -4.63
CA ILE A 168 -14.16 -2.99 -4.52
C ILE A 168 -14.85 -4.15 -5.24
N SER A 169 -16.17 -4.17 -5.29
CA SER A 169 -16.95 -5.19 -6.01
C SER A 169 -16.71 -5.18 -7.52
N ALA A 170 -16.34 -4.04 -8.09
CA ALA A 170 -16.00 -3.91 -9.52
C ALA A 170 -14.50 -4.17 -9.78
N LEU A 171 -13.65 -3.90 -8.79
CA LEU A 171 -12.19 -4.03 -8.91
C LEU A 171 -11.69 -5.44 -8.57
N ARG A 172 -12.32 -6.13 -7.59
CA ARG A 172 -11.84 -7.43 -7.15
C ARG A 172 -11.86 -8.48 -8.27
N GLY A 173 -10.95 -9.41 -8.19
CA GLY A 173 -10.79 -10.47 -9.19
C GLY A 173 -10.18 -10.02 -10.51
N LYS A 174 -9.89 -8.71 -10.65
CA LYS A 174 -9.10 -8.16 -11.76
C LYS A 174 -7.66 -7.98 -11.34
N ILE A 175 -6.78 -7.91 -12.32
CA ILE A 175 -5.35 -7.66 -12.15
C ILE A 175 -5.05 -6.31 -12.75
N PHE A 176 -4.33 -5.50 -11.99
CA PHE A 176 -3.90 -4.18 -12.43
C PHE A 176 -2.37 -4.12 -12.42
N ASP A 177 -1.81 -3.31 -13.27
CA ASP A 177 -0.38 -2.98 -13.26
C ASP A 177 -0.17 -1.63 -12.57
N LEU A 178 0.73 -1.60 -11.60
CA LEU A 178 1.21 -0.38 -10.96
C LEU A 178 2.72 -0.30 -11.18
N HIS A 179 3.12 0.29 -12.31
CA HIS A 179 4.54 0.44 -12.66
C HIS A 179 5.34 -0.88 -12.64
N GLY A 180 4.78 -1.93 -13.20
CA GLY A 180 5.37 -3.27 -13.24
C GLY A 180 5.11 -4.14 -12.00
N ILE A 181 4.35 -3.63 -11.03
CA ILE A 181 3.89 -4.39 -9.86
C ILE A 181 2.46 -4.88 -10.11
N ARG A 182 2.23 -6.18 -9.98
CA ARG A 182 0.87 -6.75 -10.09
C ARG A 182 0.05 -6.37 -8.87
N VAL A 183 -1.07 -5.65 -9.05
CA VAL A 183 -2.01 -5.30 -7.97
C VAL A 183 -3.27 -6.15 -8.10
N ILE A 184 -3.65 -6.81 -7.01
CA ILE A 184 -4.90 -7.55 -6.90
C ILE A 184 -5.75 -6.97 -5.76
N PRO A 185 -6.84 -6.27 -6.08
CA PRO A 185 -7.81 -5.85 -5.09
C PRO A 185 -8.63 -7.03 -4.58
N THR A 186 -8.86 -7.10 -3.26
CA THR A 186 -9.74 -8.08 -2.64
C THR A 186 -10.50 -7.47 -1.47
N TYR A 187 -11.47 -8.19 -0.88
CA TYR A 187 -12.22 -7.69 0.27
C TYR A 187 -11.34 -7.55 1.51
N HIS A 188 -11.59 -6.48 2.26
CA HIS A 188 -10.91 -6.27 3.55
C HIS A 188 -11.31 -7.35 4.57
N PRO A 189 -10.37 -7.88 5.39
CA PRO A 189 -10.70 -8.89 6.39
C PRO A 189 -11.81 -8.47 7.38
N ALA A 190 -11.89 -7.20 7.74
CA ALA A 190 -12.99 -6.69 8.58
C ALA A 190 -14.38 -6.79 7.90
N PHE A 191 -14.45 -6.71 6.58
CA PHE A 191 -15.69 -6.94 5.83
C PHE A 191 -16.08 -8.41 5.89
N LEU A 192 -15.12 -9.34 5.78
CA LEU A 192 -15.36 -10.78 5.83
C LEU A 192 -15.81 -11.27 7.19
N LEU A 193 -15.50 -10.56 8.28
CA LEU A 193 -16.02 -10.88 9.61
C LEU A 193 -17.54 -10.63 9.68
N ARG A 194 -18.05 -9.65 8.95
CA ARG A 194 -19.48 -9.32 8.86
C ARG A 194 -20.21 -10.06 7.74
N ASN A 195 -19.47 -10.54 6.73
CA ASN A 195 -19.99 -11.19 5.52
C ASN A 195 -19.19 -12.48 5.25
N PRO A 196 -19.36 -13.52 6.07
CA PRO A 196 -18.55 -14.75 5.98
C PRO A 196 -18.67 -15.49 4.65
N GLU A 197 -19.81 -15.37 3.97
CA GLU A 197 -20.09 -15.97 2.66
C GLU A 197 -19.12 -15.47 1.57
N ARG A 198 -18.57 -14.25 1.73
CA ARG A 198 -17.61 -13.66 0.79
C ARG A 198 -16.18 -14.17 0.94
N LYS A 199 -15.90 -15.04 1.91
CA LYS A 199 -14.59 -15.68 2.09
C LYS A 199 -14.17 -16.50 0.88
N LYS A 200 -15.14 -17.14 0.20
CA LYS A 200 -14.90 -17.93 -1.01
C LYS A 200 -14.25 -17.09 -2.12
N GLU A 201 -14.71 -15.86 -2.29
CA GLU A 201 -14.16 -14.95 -3.30
C GLU A 201 -12.73 -14.52 -2.97
N VAL A 202 -12.44 -14.23 -1.70
CA VAL A 202 -11.08 -13.92 -1.26
C VAL A 202 -10.15 -15.12 -1.42
N TRP A 203 -10.65 -16.33 -1.18
CA TRP A 203 -9.90 -17.55 -1.44
C TRP A 203 -9.46 -17.68 -2.90
N GLU A 204 -10.34 -17.34 -3.87
CA GLU A 204 -9.98 -17.33 -5.28
C GLU A 204 -8.88 -16.29 -5.59
N ASP A 205 -8.97 -15.10 -4.98
CA ASP A 205 -7.95 -14.08 -5.14
C ASP A 205 -6.60 -14.54 -4.56
N MET A 206 -6.62 -15.18 -3.38
CA MET A 206 -5.40 -15.71 -2.72
C MET A 206 -4.77 -16.87 -3.50
N LYS A 207 -5.55 -17.73 -4.13
CA LYS A 207 -5.01 -18.80 -5.02
C LYS A 207 -4.24 -18.20 -6.20
N ARG A 208 -4.72 -17.10 -6.78
CA ARG A 208 -3.99 -16.38 -7.85
C ARG A 208 -2.67 -15.80 -7.34
N ILE A 209 -2.69 -15.18 -6.16
CA ILE A 209 -1.46 -14.68 -5.52
C ILE A 209 -0.48 -15.83 -5.31
N ALA A 210 -0.93 -16.97 -4.77
CA ALA A 210 -0.09 -18.14 -4.53
C ALA A 210 0.52 -18.70 -5.83
N ALA A 211 -0.23 -18.71 -6.94
CA ALA A 211 0.29 -19.10 -8.24
C ALA A 211 1.39 -18.15 -8.72
N TRP A 212 1.21 -16.84 -8.57
CA TRP A 212 2.22 -15.86 -8.97
C TRP A 212 3.48 -15.89 -8.09
N LEU A 213 3.33 -16.16 -6.80
CA LEU A 213 4.49 -16.31 -5.92
C LEU A 213 5.40 -17.46 -6.36
N LYS A 214 4.83 -18.56 -6.87
CA LYS A 214 5.59 -19.67 -7.46
C LYS A 214 6.38 -19.23 -8.70
N GLU A 215 5.79 -18.40 -9.57
CA GLU A 215 6.48 -17.85 -10.75
C GLU A 215 7.75 -17.06 -10.35
N PHE A 216 7.72 -16.36 -9.22
CA PHE A 216 8.87 -15.57 -8.74
C PHE A 216 9.86 -16.38 -7.89
N ALA A 217 9.46 -17.52 -7.35
CA ALA A 217 10.32 -18.41 -6.58
C ALA A 217 11.13 -19.37 -7.47
N ASP A 218 10.72 -19.60 -8.71
CA ASP A 218 11.37 -20.51 -9.65
C ASP A 218 12.63 -19.85 -10.25
N PRO A 219 13.85 -20.43 -10.09
CA PRO A 219 15.10 -19.84 -10.59
C PRO A 219 15.14 -19.67 -12.13
N VAL A 220 14.30 -20.38 -12.88
CA VAL A 220 14.19 -20.26 -14.35
C VAL A 220 13.65 -18.89 -14.78
N TYR A 221 12.83 -18.22 -13.97
CA TYR A 221 12.31 -16.88 -14.28
C TYR A 221 13.25 -15.73 -13.89
N SER A 222 14.24 -15.97 -13.05
CA SER A 222 15.20 -14.95 -12.61
C SER A 222 16.29 -14.63 -13.65
N VAL A 223 16.48 -15.46 -14.67
CA VAL A 223 17.55 -15.34 -15.69
C VAL A 223 17.06 -14.73 -17.02
N GLY A 224 15.76 -14.53 -17.22
CA GLY A 224 15.16 -14.20 -18.53
C GLY A 224 14.94 -12.73 -18.87
N LYS A 225 15.39 -11.74 -18.08
CA LYS A 225 15.21 -10.30 -18.37
C LYS A 225 16.49 -9.47 -18.27
N CYS A 226 17.56 -9.98 -18.87
CA CYS A 226 18.68 -9.12 -19.25
C CYS A 226 18.93 -9.36 -20.75
N ASN A 227 18.14 -8.67 -21.59
CA ASN A 227 18.40 -8.35 -23.00
C ASN A 227 17.08 -8.00 -23.71
N ARG A 228 16.71 -6.72 -23.68
CA ARG A 228 16.35 -5.92 -24.88
C ARG A 228 16.08 -4.49 -24.45
#